data_d3c5b51a0d9d3a7be136887345d2835f
#
_entry.id   d3c5b51a0d9d3a7be136887345d2835f
#
_cell.length_a   1.000
_cell.length_b   1.000
_cell.length_c   1.000
_cell.angle_alpha   90.00
_cell.angle_beta   90.00
_cell.angle_gamma   90.00
#
_symmetry.space_group_name_H-M   'P 1'
#
loop_
_entity.id
_entity.type
_entity.pdbx_description
1 polymer ?
#
loop_
_entity_poly.entity_id
_entity_poly.type
_entity_poly.pdbx_seq_one_letter_code
_entity_poly.pdbx_strand_id
1 'polypeptide(L)'
;MAFGRNTTAELIKPLDGAVVRRFTAGATIAAGEIVALMADGYVDPADTSAFTGAVVMGSALQATAAGGRVDVVTHGPVVCLLDGTPANLVYASDTAGEPSETVGTKDVLVGITESATVLFVRPEFIDRS
;
A
#
# COMPACT_ATOMS: atom_id res chain seq x y z
N MET A 1 -7.34 12.96 13.60
CA MET A 1 -7.67 11.56 13.78
C MET A 1 -6.93 10.71 12.76
N ALA A 2 -6.33 9.64 13.21
CA ALA A 2 -5.58 8.78 12.32
C ALA A 2 -6.54 8.04 11.37
N PHE A 3 -6.15 7.91 10.11
CA PHE A 3 -6.87 7.09 9.16
C PHE A 3 -6.31 5.67 9.18
N GLY A 4 -7.03 4.77 8.56
CA GLY A 4 -6.60 3.41 8.41
C GLY A 4 -6.94 2.83 7.05
N ARG A 5 -6.65 1.55 6.88
CA ARG A 5 -7.02 0.81 5.68
C ARG A 5 -8.51 0.51 5.70
N ASN A 6 -9.14 0.63 4.53
CA ASN A 6 -10.53 0.19 4.37
C ASN A 6 -10.55 -1.34 4.35
N THR A 7 -11.25 -1.96 5.28
CA THR A 7 -11.29 -3.41 5.41
C THR A 7 -12.46 -4.05 4.64
N THR A 8 -13.30 -3.25 3.99
CA THR A 8 -14.41 -3.75 3.18
C THR A 8 -13.90 -4.04 1.77
N ALA A 9 -13.58 -5.30 1.50
CA ALA A 9 -12.87 -5.70 0.28
C ALA A 9 -13.58 -5.27 -1.01
N GLU A 10 -14.91 -5.33 -1.05
CA GLU A 10 -15.66 -4.99 -2.26
C GLU A 10 -15.67 -3.50 -2.57
N LEU A 11 -15.21 -2.65 -1.65
CA LEU A 11 -15.07 -1.21 -1.89
C LEU A 11 -13.70 -0.83 -2.45
N ILE A 12 -12.72 -1.72 -2.39
CA ILE A 12 -11.38 -1.46 -2.87
C ILE A 12 -11.39 -1.53 -4.40
N LYS A 13 -11.00 -0.43 -5.03
CA LYS A 13 -10.99 -0.37 -6.50
C LYS A 13 -10.07 0.75 -6.99
N PRO A 14 -9.50 0.59 -8.21
CA PRO A 14 -8.77 1.68 -8.83
C PRO A 14 -9.75 2.71 -9.38
N LEU A 15 -9.32 3.96 -9.47
CA LEU A 15 -10.06 5.02 -10.12
C LEU A 15 -9.40 5.38 -11.46
N ASP A 16 -10.03 6.26 -12.23
CA ASP A 16 -9.51 6.66 -13.53
C ASP A 16 -8.09 7.23 -13.39
N GLY A 17 -7.20 6.78 -14.25
CA GLY A 17 -5.80 7.20 -14.25
C GLY A 17 -4.88 6.30 -13.45
N ALA A 18 -5.41 5.30 -12.75
CA ALA A 18 -4.56 4.38 -11.99
C ALA A 18 -3.82 3.43 -12.92
N VAL A 19 -2.56 3.17 -12.58
CA VAL A 19 -1.74 2.17 -13.25
C VAL A 19 -1.75 0.92 -12.40
N VAL A 20 -2.18 -0.20 -12.98
CA VAL A 20 -2.33 -1.48 -12.29
C VAL A 20 -1.32 -2.47 -12.87
N ARG A 21 -0.57 -3.13 -11.99
CA ARG A 21 0.37 -4.18 -12.37
C ARG A 21 0.11 -5.43 -11.56
N ARG A 22 0.40 -6.58 -12.15
CA ARG A 22 0.19 -7.87 -11.49
C ARG A 22 1.51 -8.42 -10.94
N PHE A 23 1.45 -8.87 -9.69
CA PHE A 23 2.59 -9.47 -9.02
C PHE A 23 2.21 -10.82 -8.43
N THR A 24 3.19 -11.56 -7.96
CA THR A 24 2.98 -12.78 -7.19
C THR A 24 3.16 -12.45 -5.72
N ALA A 25 2.22 -12.90 -4.89
CA ALA A 25 2.28 -12.66 -3.45
C ALA A 25 3.26 -13.62 -2.80
N GLY A 26 4.11 -13.09 -1.93
CA GLY A 26 5.03 -13.91 -1.11
C GLY A 26 4.45 -14.24 0.25
N ALA A 27 3.34 -13.61 0.61
CA ALA A 27 2.63 -13.83 1.87
C ALA A 27 1.16 -13.59 1.64
N THR A 28 0.32 -13.90 2.62
CA THR A 28 -1.12 -13.59 2.54
C THR A 28 -1.31 -12.07 2.51
N ILE A 29 -2.10 -11.60 1.54
CA ILE A 29 -2.38 -10.17 1.36
C ILE A 29 -3.89 -9.97 1.42
N ALA A 30 -4.32 -8.91 2.08
CA ALA A 30 -5.72 -8.50 2.08
C ALA A 30 -5.92 -7.34 1.09
N ALA A 31 -7.14 -7.20 0.57
CA ALA A 31 -7.47 -6.10 -0.33
C ALA A 31 -7.22 -4.76 0.36
N GLY A 32 -6.63 -3.82 -0.34
CA GLY A 32 -6.31 -2.49 0.15
C GLY A 32 -5.00 -2.37 0.91
N GLU A 33 -4.32 -3.48 1.18
CA GLU A 33 -3.05 -3.40 1.89
C GLU A 33 -1.96 -2.75 1.04
N ILE A 34 -1.10 -2.00 1.69
CA ILE A 34 0.11 -1.47 1.07
C ILE A 34 1.10 -2.62 0.96
N VAL A 35 1.65 -2.81 -0.22
CA VAL A 35 2.56 -3.93 -0.48
C VAL A 35 3.91 -3.45 -0.94
N ALA A 36 4.93 -4.23 -0.64
CA ALA A 36 6.31 -3.97 -1.03
C ALA A 36 6.88 -5.13 -1.83
N LEU A 37 7.68 -4.80 -2.84
CA LEU A 37 8.42 -5.79 -3.61
C LEU A 37 9.65 -6.19 -2.80
N MET A 38 9.78 -7.48 -2.56
CA MET A 38 10.87 -8.04 -1.77
C MET A 38 11.98 -8.54 -2.68
N ALA A 39 13.14 -8.86 -2.08
CA ALA A 39 14.31 -9.29 -2.84
C ALA A 39 14.09 -10.59 -3.60
N ASP A 40 13.12 -11.42 -3.19
CA ASP A 40 12.78 -12.66 -3.89
C ASP A 40 11.89 -12.43 -5.13
N GLY A 41 11.51 -11.19 -5.40
CA GLY A 41 10.68 -10.83 -6.55
C GLY A 41 9.18 -10.91 -6.29
N TYR A 42 8.76 -11.28 -5.09
CA TYR A 42 7.35 -11.34 -4.69
C TYR A 42 6.98 -10.10 -3.88
N VAL A 43 5.67 -9.84 -3.77
CA VAL A 43 5.19 -8.73 -2.94
C VAL A 43 4.62 -9.27 -1.64
N ASP A 44 4.94 -8.55 -0.55
CA ASP A 44 4.44 -8.83 0.79
C ASP A 44 3.76 -7.58 1.34
N PRO A 45 2.87 -7.70 2.34
CA PRO A 45 2.39 -6.51 3.04
C PRO A 45 3.57 -5.70 3.58
N ALA A 46 3.58 -4.40 3.30
CA ALA A 46 4.71 -3.55 3.66
C ALA A 46 4.78 -3.35 5.17
N ASP A 47 5.95 -3.60 5.74
CA ASP A 47 6.21 -3.49 7.17
C ASP A 47 7.58 -2.86 7.34
N THR A 48 7.62 -1.58 7.72
CA THR A 48 8.89 -0.85 7.76
C THR A 48 9.80 -1.31 8.90
N SER A 49 9.27 -2.06 9.86
CA SER A 49 10.14 -2.66 10.90
C SER A 49 10.95 -3.85 10.36
N ALA A 50 10.56 -4.38 9.18
CA ALA A 50 11.23 -5.52 8.53
C ALA A 50 11.63 -5.19 7.09
N PHE A 51 11.90 -3.93 6.80
CA PHE A 51 11.98 -3.39 5.44
C PHE A 51 13.39 -3.43 4.87
N THR A 52 14.03 -4.60 4.89
CA THR A 52 15.39 -4.76 4.37
C THR A 52 15.34 -5.16 2.89
N GLY A 53 15.88 -4.29 2.04
CA GLY A 53 15.91 -4.56 0.60
C GLY A 53 14.55 -4.54 -0.08
N ALA A 54 13.54 -3.96 0.56
CA ALA A 54 12.19 -3.91 0.03
C ALA A 54 11.92 -2.55 -0.61
N VAL A 55 10.98 -2.54 -1.57
CA VAL A 55 10.56 -1.32 -2.27
C VAL A 55 9.04 -1.30 -2.26
N VAL A 56 8.44 -0.26 -1.65
CA VAL A 56 6.99 -0.16 -1.65
C VAL A 56 6.48 0.02 -3.08
N MET A 57 5.46 -0.76 -3.45
CA MET A 57 4.91 -0.72 -4.81
C MET A 57 3.57 -0.04 -4.90
N GLY A 58 2.73 -0.17 -3.90
CA GLY A 58 1.42 0.44 -3.93
C GLY A 58 0.39 -0.31 -3.11
N SER A 59 -0.86 -0.31 -3.57
CA SER A 59 -1.99 -0.89 -2.85
C SER A 59 -2.58 -2.07 -3.59
N ALA A 60 -2.79 -3.18 -2.90
CA ALA A 60 -3.37 -4.40 -3.47
C ALA A 60 -4.88 -4.22 -3.71
N LEU A 61 -5.36 -4.74 -4.84
CA LEU A 61 -6.77 -4.60 -5.22
C LEU A 61 -7.62 -5.77 -4.75
N GLN A 62 -7.02 -6.94 -4.48
CA GLN A 62 -7.78 -8.08 -4.00
C GLN A 62 -6.98 -8.88 -2.98
N ALA A 63 -7.70 -9.68 -2.19
CA ALA A 63 -7.06 -10.60 -1.26
C ALA A 63 -6.45 -11.77 -2.03
N THR A 64 -5.31 -12.27 -1.55
CA THR A 64 -4.69 -13.46 -2.13
C THR A 64 -3.86 -14.18 -1.06
N ALA A 65 -3.71 -15.50 -1.25
CA ALA A 65 -2.80 -16.28 -0.42
C ALA A 65 -1.38 -16.23 -0.98
N ALA A 66 -0.40 -16.62 -0.18
CA ALA A 66 0.98 -16.73 -0.64
C ALA A 66 1.05 -17.61 -1.88
N GLY A 67 1.79 -17.16 -2.89
CA GLY A 67 1.91 -17.85 -4.18
C GLY A 67 0.86 -17.46 -5.19
N GLY A 68 -0.21 -16.77 -4.79
CA GLY A 68 -1.24 -16.30 -5.71
C GLY A 68 -0.85 -15.02 -6.43
N ARG A 69 -1.66 -14.65 -7.43
CA ARG A 69 -1.43 -13.42 -8.20
C ARG A 69 -2.30 -12.31 -7.61
N VAL A 70 -1.74 -11.12 -7.58
CA VAL A 70 -2.43 -9.95 -7.03
C VAL A 70 -2.20 -8.75 -7.94
N ASP A 71 -3.29 -7.99 -8.20
CA ASP A 71 -3.20 -6.74 -8.92
C ASP A 71 -2.92 -5.62 -7.94
N VAL A 72 -1.99 -4.73 -8.28
CA VAL A 72 -1.52 -3.65 -7.40
C VAL A 72 -1.58 -2.34 -8.16
N VAL A 73 -2.20 -1.32 -7.55
CA VAL A 73 -2.12 0.04 -8.08
C VAL A 73 -0.73 0.57 -7.71
N THR A 74 0.09 0.78 -8.73
CA THR A 74 1.47 1.23 -8.54
C THR A 74 1.63 2.73 -8.73
N HIS A 75 0.63 3.39 -9.30
CA HIS A 75 0.59 4.84 -9.45
C HIS A 75 -0.86 5.25 -9.70
N GLY A 76 -1.29 6.33 -9.04
CA GLY A 76 -2.61 6.90 -9.27
C GLY A 76 -3.61 6.60 -8.17
N PRO A 77 -4.88 6.98 -8.38
CA PRO A 77 -5.88 6.94 -7.31
C PRO A 77 -6.47 5.55 -7.11
N VAL A 78 -6.63 5.16 -5.84
CA VAL A 78 -7.25 3.91 -5.44
C VAL A 78 -8.10 4.14 -4.20
N VAL A 79 -9.29 3.54 -4.16
CA VAL A 79 -10.14 3.56 -2.96
C VAL A 79 -9.61 2.47 -2.03
N CYS A 80 -8.92 2.86 -0.96
CA CYS A 80 -8.37 1.89 -0.01
C CYS A 80 -8.24 2.42 1.42
N LEU A 81 -8.71 3.64 1.68
CA LEU A 81 -8.56 4.26 3.00
C LEU A 81 -9.91 4.44 3.69
N LEU A 82 -9.86 4.66 5.01
CA LEU A 82 -10.98 5.09 5.84
C LEU A 82 -10.55 6.27 6.70
N ASP A 83 -11.46 7.22 6.87
CA ASP A 83 -11.30 8.35 7.80
C ASP A 83 -10.07 9.22 7.48
N GLY A 84 -9.66 9.26 6.23
CA GLY A 84 -8.57 10.12 5.81
C GLY A 84 -8.99 11.59 5.75
N THR A 85 -8.00 12.47 5.80
CA THR A 85 -8.19 13.90 5.56
C THR A 85 -7.43 14.24 4.28
N PRO A 86 -8.06 14.93 3.31
CA PRO A 86 -7.37 15.25 2.06
C PRO A 86 -6.05 15.99 2.29
N ALA A 87 -5.11 15.78 1.39
CA ALA A 87 -3.80 16.46 1.36
C ALA A 87 -2.85 16.05 2.48
N ASN A 88 -3.06 14.89 3.10
CA ASN A 88 -2.09 14.33 4.04
C ASN A 88 -1.14 13.37 3.34
N LEU A 89 0.09 13.32 3.82
CA LEU A 89 1.05 12.30 3.37
C LEU A 89 0.67 10.95 3.96
N VAL A 90 0.90 9.90 3.18
CA VAL A 90 0.62 8.51 3.58
C VAL A 90 1.91 7.73 3.51
N TYR A 91 2.26 7.08 4.63
CA TYR A 91 3.48 6.30 4.76
C TYR A 91 3.15 4.82 4.96
N ALA A 92 4.09 3.95 4.60
CA ALA A 92 4.07 2.58 5.07
C ALA A 92 4.37 2.59 6.58
N SER A 93 3.81 1.61 7.29
CA SER A 93 3.91 1.58 8.75
C SER A 93 4.65 0.34 9.23
N ASP A 94 4.87 0.26 10.55
CA ASP A 94 5.42 -0.93 11.19
C ASP A 94 4.36 -2.01 11.41
N THR A 95 3.10 -1.73 11.08
CA THR A 95 2.05 -2.74 11.03
C THR A 95 1.88 -3.17 9.57
N ALA A 96 2.17 -4.42 9.28
CA ALA A 96 2.24 -4.94 7.92
C ALA A 96 0.97 -4.60 7.11
N GLY A 97 1.15 -3.97 5.95
CA GLY A 97 0.07 -3.64 5.03
C GLY A 97 -0.75 -2.40 5.38
N GLU A 98 -0.60 -1.84 6.56
CA GLU A 98 -1.43 -0.71 7.00
C GLU A 98 -0.80 0.63 6.61
N PRO A 99 -1.58 1.55 6.04
CA PRO A 99 -1.09 2.90 5.79
C PRO A 99 -1.03 3.71 7.09
N SER A 100 -0.19 4.73 7.11
CA SER A 100 -0.05 5.57 8.29
C SER A 100 0.14 7.02 7.88
N GLU A 101 -0.31 7.95 8.71
CA GLU A 101 -0.03 9.38 8.51
C GLU A 101 1.29 9.81 9.13
N THR A 102 1.99 8.89 9.79
CA THR A 102 3.31 9.13 10.37
C THR A 102 4.30 8.09 9.87
N VAL A 103 5.58 8.45 9.84
CA VAL A 103 6.61 7.50 9.43
C VAL A 103 6.70 6.35 10.44
N GLY A 104 7.04 5.16 9.93
CA GLY A 104 7.36 4.02 10.77
C GLY A 104 8.84 4.00 11.11
N THR A 105 9.39 2.81 11.30
CA THR A 105 10.83 2.64 11.54
C THR A 105 11.65 3.18 10.38
N LYS A 106 11.13 3.06 9.16
CA LYS A 106 11.72 3.65 7.96
C LYS A 106 10.81 4.74 7.41
N ASP A 107 11.39 5.75 6.80
CA ASP A 107 10.64 6.83 6.16
C ASP A 107 10.33 6.41 4.72
N VAL A 108 9.17 5.79 4.52
CA VAL A 108 8.75 5.25 3.23
C VAL A 108 7.41 5.86 2.85
N LEU A 109 7.45 6.80 1.90
CA LEU A 109 6.26 7.49 1.44
C LEU A 109 5.53 6.62 0.41
N VAL A 110 4.22 6.45 0.59
CA VAL A 110 3.35 5.72 -0.35
C VAL A 110 2.64 6.68 -1.28
N GLY A 111 2.18 7.81 -0.78
CA GLY A 111 1.46 8.79 -1.57
C GLY A 111 0.77 9.82 -0.70
N ILE A 112 -0.35 10.34 -1.21
CA ILE A 112 -1.14 11.34 -0.49
C ILE A 112 -2.61 10.93 -0.46
N THR A 113 -3.36 11.48 0.50
CA THR A 113 -4.81 11.32 0.52
C THR A 113 -5.45 12.35 -0.43
N GLU A 114 -6.29 11.86 -1.35
CA GLU A 114 -7.11 12.75 -2.17
C GLU A 114 -8.45 13.05 -1.49
N SER A 115 -8.92 12.10 -0.68
CA SER A 115 -10.18 12.23 0.08
C SER A 115 -10.12 11.28 1.27
N ALA A 116 -11.22 11.20 2.02
CA ALA A 116 -11.31 10.29 3.17
C ALA A 116 -11.04 8.83 2.81
N THR A 117 -11.30 8.43 1.57
CA THR A 117 -11.21 7.03 1.14
C THR A 117 -10.22 6.78 0.01
N VAL A 118 -9.69 7.83 -0.61
CA VAL A 118 -8.87 7.69 -1.82
C VAL A 118 -7.41 8.03 -1.52
N LEU A 119 -6.54 7.08 -1.82
CA LEU A 119 -5.10 7.25 -1.79
C LEU A 119 -4.60 7.47 -3.22
N PHE A 120 -3.84 8.53 -3.44
CA PHE A 120 -3.09 8.69 -4.69
C PHE A 120 -1.72 8.07 -4.47
N VAL A 121 -1.50 6.92 -5.09
CA VAL A 121 -0.25 6.16 -4.94
C VAL A 121 0.84 6.84 -5.76
N ARG A 122 1.92 7.21 -5.09
CA ARG A 122 3.12 7.76 -5.72
C ARG A 122 4.29 7.49 -4.79
N PRO A 123 4.81 6.24 -4.81
CA PRO A 123 5.84 5.85 -3.86
C PRO A 123 7.14 6.62 -4.06
N GLU A 124 7.80 6.94 -2.94
CA GLU A 124 9.15 7.51 -2.96
C GLU A 124 10.03 6.73 -2.00
N PHE A 125 11.28 6.52 -2.40
CA PHE A 125 12.21 5.65 -1.67
C PHE A 125 13.15 6.52 -0.84
N ILE A 126 12.61 7.09 0.24
CA ILE A 126 13.38 8.02 1.07
C ILE A 126 14.38 7.25 1.93
N ASP A 127 13.97 6.11 2.47
CA ASP A 127 14.84 5.25 3.27
C ASP A 127 14.43 3.80 3.06
N ARG A 128 15.29 3.03 2.43
CA ARG A 128 15.01 1.61 2.18
C ARG A 128 16.15 0.68 2.63
N SER A 129 17.11 1.24 3.31
CA SER A 129 18.27 0.47 3.78
C SER A 129 17.98 -0.33 5.05
#